data_351b60abbe076d5ee3ae08e541ea7543
#
_entry.id   351b60abbe076d5ee3ae08e541ea7543
#
_cell.length_a   1.000
_cell.length_b   1.000
_cell.length_c   1.000
_cell.angle_alpha   90.00
_cell.angle_beta   90.00
_cell.angle_gamma   90.00
#
_symmetry.space_group_name_H-M   'P 1'
#
loop_
_entity.id
_entity.type
_entity.pdbx_description
1 polymer ?
#
loop_
_entity_poly.entity_id
_entity_poly.type
_entity_poly.pdbx_seq_one_letter_code
_entity_poly.pdbx_strand_id
1 'polypeptide(L)'
;LEYGKILNQYSKSIKPNNYLIPIGLLSIFDILKLFITYLKTAKIRLNQTYTFKGIDVSELINDSLKLDYYKLRSFQAYIELSIAKKIKLFNPKLFLYMFENQAWENSYLSVFKDLKTKTIGYQSSGFSYRFLNFFPSELDRNYFLYPDKILTVGDMYTNLLKNYGHFPIPVQTFAALRFNYPMINGEYIIEKPVLDIHNRLLYAFPSHFYQYKKVVKDLIDIFGNTE
;
A
#
# COMPACT_ATOMS: atom_id res chain seq x y z
N LEU A 1 -1.70 -13.15 22.41
CA LEU A 1 -0.70 -14.19 22.77
C LEU A 1 0.03 -14.77 21.56
N GLU A 2 -0.59 -14.87 20.37
CA GLU A 2 0.08 -15.33 19.13
C GLU A 2 1.05 -14.31 18.55
N TYR A 3 0.73 -13.03 18.60
CA TYR A 3 1.60 -11.96 18.11
C TYR A 3 2.97 -11.93 18.83
N GLY A 4 2.99 -12.19 20.13
CA GLY A 4 4.23 -12.29 20.91
C GLY A 4 5.11 -13.49 20.52
N LYS A 5 4.51 -14.60 20.11
CA LYS A 5 5.23 -15.78 19.62
C LYS A 5 5.82 -15.53 18.23
N ILE A 6 5.06 -14.88 17.34
CA ILE A 6 5.51 -14.51 16.00
C ILE A 6 6.68 -13.52 16.09
N LEU A 7 6.57 -12.49 16.92
CA LEU A 7 7.64 -11.53 17.17
C LEU A 7 8.90 -12.21 17.73
N ASN A 8 8.72 -13.18 18.63
CA ASN A 8 9.84 -13.92 19.24
C ASN A 8 10.49 -14.91 18.26
N GLN A 9 9.71 -15.52 17.37
CA GLN A 9 10.24 -16.35 16.27
C GLN A 9 10.99 -15.49 15.24
N TYR A 10 10.43 -14.35 14.85
CA TYR A 10 11.11 -13.42 13.94
C TYR A 10 12.38 -12.86 14.55
N SER A 11 12.39 -12.47 15.82
CA SER A 11 13.60 -11.97 16.49
C SER A 11 14.72 -12.99 16.59
N LYS A 12 14.43 -14.29 16.63
CA LYS A 12 15.43 -15.37 16.68
C LYS A 12 15.97 -15.76 15.29
N SER A 13 15.20 -15.54 14.23
CA SER A 13 15.59 -15.89 12.85
C SER A 13 16.32 -14.77 12.10
N ILE A 14 16.25 -13.54 12.61
CA ILE A 14 16.83 -12.36 11.97
C ILE A 14 18.15 -12.02 12.67
N LYS A 15 19.24 -11.96 11.91
CA LYS A 15 20.50 -11.39 12.42
C LYS A 15 20.20 -9.99 12.97
N PRO A 16 20.50 -9.70 14.25
CA PRO A 16 19.95 -8.53 14.97
C PRO A 16 20.29 -7.16 14.38
N ASN A 17 21.16 -7.10 13.37
CA ASN A 17 21.68 -5.83 12.86
C ASN A 17 21.05 -5.31 11.56
N ASN A 18 20.13 -6.04 10.91
CA ASN A 18 19.68 -5.70 9.56
C ASN A 18 18.21 -5.32 9.44
N TYR A 19 17.40 -5.52 10.49
CA TYR A 19 15.97 -5.30 10.41
C TYR A 19 15.45 -4.53 11.64
N LEU A 20 14.66 -3.53 11.37
CA LEU A 20 13.95 -2.76 12.39
C LEU A 20 12.46 -3.07 12.28
N ILE A 21 11.85 -3.52 13.37
CA ILE A 21 10.39 -3.64 13.43
C ILE A 21 9.83 -2.27 13.80
N PRO A 22 9.15 -1.56 12.88
CA PRO A 22 8.79 -0.15 13.08
C PRO A 22 7.95 0.09 14.34
N ILE A 23 6.99 -0.78 14.65
CA ILE A 23 6.14 -0.66 15.84
C ILE A 23 6.94 -0.80 17.14
N GLY A 24 8.06 -1.52 17.11
CA GLY A 24 8.96 -1.68 18.26
C GLY A 24 9.71 -0.40 18.65
N LEU A 25 9.65 0.64 17.82
CA LEU A 25 10.18 1.98 18.15
C LEU A 25 9.28 2.75 19.12
N LEU A 26 8.00 2.35 19.25
CA LEU A 26 7.05 3.00 20.14
C LEU A 26 7.08 2.37 21.51
N SER A 27 7.23 3.22 22.53
CA SER A 27 7.05 2.82 23.92
C SER A 27 5.56 2.70 24.25
N ILE A 28 5.25 2.03 25.36
CA ILE A 28 3.86 1.96 25.87
C ILE A 28 3.30 3.36 26.15
N PHE A 29 4.14 4.29 26.61
CA PHE A 29 3.75 5.68 26.85
C PHE A 29 3.44 6.42 25.55
N ASP A 30 4.19 6.16 24.47
CA ASP A 30 3.87 6.69 23.13
C ASP A 30 2.48 6.22 22.70
N ILE A 31 2.20 4.94 22.84
CA ILE A 31 0.89 4.34 22.47
C ILE A 31 -0.25 4.94 23.28
N LEU A 32 -0.09 5.07 24.59
CA LEU A 32 -1.08 5.71 25.46
C LEU A 32 -1.33 7.17 25.07
N LYS A 33 -0.27 7.93 24.79
CA LYS A 33 -0.38 9.33 24.33
C LYS A 33 -1.13 9.42 23.00
N LEU A 34 -0.84 8.51 22.07
CA LEU A 34 -1.52 8.43 20.78
C LEU A 34 -2.99 8.09 20.94
N PHE A 35 -3.32 7.17 21.85
CA PHE A 35 -4.70 6.82 22.13
C PHE A 35 -5.48 8.00 22.71
N ILE A 36 -4.90 8.75 23.65
CA ILE A 36 -5.52 9.98 24.18
C ILE A 36 -5.72 11.02 23.06
N THR A 37 -4.72 11.17 22.18
CA THR A 37 -4.84 12.07 21.02
C THR A 37 -5.97 11.63 20.10
N TYR A 38 -6.06 10.35 19.81
CA TYR A 38 -7.13 9.76 19.00
C TYR A 38 -8.51 10.02 19.60
N LEU A 39 -8.69 9.83 20.91
CA LEU A 39 -9.96 10.12 21.60
C LEU A 39 -10.39 11.60 21.45
N LYS A 40 -9.44 12.52 21.38
CA LYS A 40 -9.73 13.93 21.12
C LYS A 40 -10.23 14.19 19.70
N THR A 41 -9.83 13.37 18.73
CA THR A 41 -10.26 13.54 17.32
C THR A 41 -11.72 13.13 17.08
N ALA A 42 -12.32 12.34 17.97
CA ALA A 42 -13.75 12.00 17.89
C ALA A 42 -14.69 13.24 17.82
N LYS A 43 -14.18 14.40 18.30
CA LYS A 43 -14.93 15.66 18.36
C LYS A 43 -14.76 16.52 17.10
N ILE A 44 -13.91 16.11 16.17
CA ILE A 44 -13.70 16.88 14.94
C ILE A 44 -14.95 16.77 14.08
N ARG A 45 -15.63 17.90 13.93
CA ARG A 45 -16.68 18.10 12.94
C ARG A 45 -16.24 19.22 12.02
N LEU A 46 -16.44 19.01 10.74
CA LEU A 46 -16.24 20.08 9.77
C LEU A 46 -17.50 20.97 9.81
N ASN A 47 -17.30 22.23 10.20
CA ASN A 47 -18.38 23.22 10.29
C ASN A 47 -18.58 24.02 8.99
N GLN A 48 -17.84 23.64 7.93
CA GLN A 48 -17.93 24.29 6.62
C GLN A 48 -18.89 23.51 5.72
N THR A 49 -19.58 24.23 4.86
CA THR A 49 -20.40 23.63 3.80
C THR A 49 -19.49 23.24 2.64
N TYR A 50 -19.54 21.99 2.24
CA TYR A 50 -18.82 21.45 1.09
C TYR A 50 -19.79 21.16 -0.02
N THR A 51 -19.54 21.75 -1.19
CA THR A 51 -20.38 21.51 -2.37
C THR A 51 -19.59 20.83 -3.48
N PHE A 52 -20.18 19.83 -4.11
CA PHE A 52 -19.65 19.19 -5.32
C PHE A 52 -20.67 19.37 -6.45
N LYS A 53 -20.27 20.08 -7.49
CA LYS A 53 -21.17 20.43 -8.62
C LYS A 53 -22.51 21.03 -8.18
N GLY A 54 -22.49 21.91 -7.19
CA GLY A 54 -23.69 22.57 -6.64
C GLY A 54 -24.51 21.73 -5.65
N ILE A 55 -24.13 20.50 -5.37
CA ILE A 55 -24.79 19.62 -4.40
C ILE A 55 -24.04 19.71 -3.07
N ASP A 56 -24.75 19.93 -1.97
CA ASP A 56 -24.18 19.88 -0.62
C ASP A 56 -23.82 18.43 -0.26
N VAL A 57 -22.52 18.20 -0.02
CA VAL A 57 -21.94 16.89 0.36
C VAL A 57 -21.39 16.89 1.79
N SER A 58 -21.71 17.90 2.59
CA SER A 58 -21.13 18.10 3.93
C SER A 58 -21.45 16.95 4.87
N GLU A 59 -22.67 16.41 4.85
CA GLU A 59 -23.04 15.25 5.66
C GLU A 59 -22.26 14.00 5.25
N LEU A 60 -22.10 13.75 3.96
CA LEU A 60 -21.32 12.61 3.44
C LEU A 60 -19.87 12.66 3.93
N ILE A 61 -19.26 13.86 3.91
CA ILE A 61 -17.90 14.06 4.41
C ILE A 61 -17.83 13.81 5.92
N ASN A 62 -18.78 14.37 6.70
CA ASN A 62 -18.81 14.18 8.14
C ASN A 62 -19.05 12.70 8.54
N ASP A 63 -19.88 11.98 7.79
CA ASP A 63 -20.09 10.56 8.03
C ASP A 63 -18.86 9.71 7.66
N SER A 64 -18.15 10.09 6.61
CA SER A 64 -16.86 9.48 6.27
C SER A 64 -15.83 9.67 7.38
N LEU A 65 -15.73 10.87 7.97
CA LEU A 65 -14.85 11.15 9.11
C LEU A 65 -15.23 10.34 10.35
N LYS A 66 -16.52 10.21 10.66
CA LYS A 66 -16.99 9.34 11.74
C LYS A 66 -16.63 7.90 11.48
N LEU A 67 -16.81 7.42 10.25
CA LEU A 67 -16.48 6.05 9.88
C LEU A 67 -14.97 5.76 10.02
N ASP A 68 -14.11 6.70 9.63
CA ASP A 68 -12.66 6.59 9.79
C ASP A 68 -12.26 6.57 11.27
N TYR A 69 -12.96 7.33 12.11
CA TYR A 69 -12.80 7.26 13.55
C TYR A 69 -13.19 5.88 14.08
N TYR A 70 -14.40 5.40 13.83
CA TYR A 70 -14.87 4.11 14.33
C TYR A 70 -14.06 2.92 13.83
N LYS A 71 -13.50 3.00 12.64
CA LYS A 71 -12.60 1.97 12.09
C LYS A 71 -11.14 2.11 12.51
N LEU A 72 -10.84 2.98 13.48
CA LEU A 72 -9.48 3.22 13.98
C LEU A 72 -8.46 3.69 12.91
N ARG A 73 -8.90 4.15 11.75
CA ARG A 73 -8.00 4.61 10.68
C ARG A 73 -7.20 5.84 11.10
N SER A 74 -7.85 6.77 11.80
CA SER A 74 -7.16 7.94 12.37
C SER A 74 -6.11 7.54 13.40
N PHE A 75 -6.40 6.52 14.23
CA PHE A 75 -5.43 6.00 15.19
C PHE A 75 -4.23 5.37 14.49
N GLN A 76 -4.47 4.58 13.45
CA GLN A 76 -3.41 4.02 12.62
C GLN A 76 -2.54 5.13 12.01
N ALA A 77 -3.12 6.19 11.47
CA ALA A 77 -2.38 7.32 10.91
C ALA A 77 -1.47 7.99 11.95
N TYR A 78 -1.93 8.12 13.21
CA TYR A 78 -1.10 8.63 14.29
C TYR A 78 0.05 7.70 14.66
N ILE A 79 -0.17 6.38 14.66
CA ILE A 79 0.88 5.39 14.85
C ILE A 79 1.94 5.54 13.76
N GLU A 80 1.55 5.55 12.49
CA GLU A 80 2.47 5.68 11.36
C GLU A 80 3.27 6.98 11.41
N LEU A 81 2.62 8.10 11.72
CA LEU A 81 3.29 9.39 11.90
C LEU A 81 4.33 9.36 13.05
N SER A 82 4.01 8.68 14.14
CA SER A 82 4.91 8.58 15.29
C SER A 82 6.10 7.68 15.01
N ILE A 83 5.87 6.59 14.29
CA ILE A 83 6.93 5.71 13.78
C ILE A 83 7.85 6.49 12.85
N ALA A 84 7.30 7.24 11.89
CA ALA A 84 8.08 8.06 10.97
C ALA A 84 8.96 9.07 11.71
N LYS A 85 8.43 9.73 12.77
CA LYS A 85 9.19 10.64 13.62
C LYS A 85 10.34 9.95 14.38
N LYS A 86 10.16 8.70 14.80
CA LYS A 86 11.24 7.90 15.42
C LYS A 86 12.29 7.49 14.39
N ILE A 87 11.86 7.07 13.20
CA ILE A 87 12.78 6.73 12.10
C ILE A 87 13.61 7.94 11.66
N LYS A 88 13.03 9.15 11.69
CA LYS A 88 13.75 10.40 11.43
C LYS A 88 15.03 10.54 12.24
N LEU A 89 15.04 10.05 13.48
CA LEU A 89 16.20 10.15 14.39
C LEU A 89 17.42 9.35 13.87
N PHE A 90 17.22 8.36 13.02
CA PHE A 90 18.29 7.60 12.37
C PHE A 90 18.87 8.30 11.14
N ASN A 91 18.31 9.45 10.74
CA ASN A 91 18.74 10.23 9.58
C ASN A 91 18.91 9.40 8.30
N PRO A 92 17.86 8.70 7.85
CA PRO A 92 17.94 7.82 6.70
C PRO A 92 18.28 8.62 5.44
N LYS A 93 19.20 8.12 4.60
CA LYS A 93 19.55 8.76 3.32
C LYS A 93 18.53 8.46 2.22
N LEU A 94 17.85 7.32 2.33
CA LEU A 94 16.87 6.85 1.38
C LEU A 94 15.68 6.24 2.11
N PHE A 95 14.48 6.60 1.70
CA PHE A 95 13.23 5.95 2.07
C PHE A 95 12.59 5.36 0.82
N LEU A 96 12.67 4.04 0.70
CA LEU A 96 12.02 3.27 -0.35
C LEU A 96 10.81 2.56 0.24
N TYR A 97 9.65 2.71 -0.38
CA TYR A 97 8.41 2.13 0.12
C TYR A 97 7.51 1.65 -1.02
N MET A 98 6.54 0.80 -0.68
CA MET A 98 5.53 0.32 -1.61
C MET A 98 4.54 1.44 -1.88
N PHE A 99 4.53 1.92 -3.12
CA PHE A 99 3.66 3.02 -3.53
C PHE A 99 2.27 2.52 -3.90
N GLU A 100 1.29 2.96 -3.15
CA GLU A 100 -0.13 2.71 -3.39
C GLU A 100 -0.95 4.01 -3.30
N ASN A 101 -0.29 5.14 -3.06
CA ASN A 101 -0.88 6.46 -2.82
C ASN A 101 -1.92 6.43 -1.68
N GLN A 102 -1.54 5.77 -0.60
CA GLN A 102 -2.37 5.59 0.59
C GLN A 102 -2.07 6.66 1.65
N ALA A 103 -3.02 6.87 2.56
CA ALA A 103 -2.91 7.88 3.61
C ALA A 103 -1.68 7.68 4.54
N TRP A 104 -1.26 6.44 4.80
CA TRP A 104 -0.10 6.13 5.61
C TRP A 104 1.21 6.66 5.01
N GLU A 105 1.33 6.65 3.67
CA GLU A 105 2.50 7.16 2.96
C GLU A 105 2.72 8.65 3.25
N ASN A 106 1.63 9.44 3.32
CA ASN A 106 1.69 10.85 3.67
C ASN A 106 2.27 11.08 5.08
N SER A 107 2.03 10.15 6.03
CA SER A 107 2.61 10.24 7.37
C SER A 107 4.15 10.20 7.33
N TYR A 108 4.73 9.34 6.50
CA TYR A 108 6.18 9.26 6.32
C TYR A 108 6.72 10.42 5.49
N LEU A 109 6.09 10.71 4.37
CA LEU A 109 6.52 11.80 3.49
C LEU A 109 6.51 13.15 4.19
N SER A 110 5.51 13.43 5.05
CA SER A 110 5.45 14.67 5.84
C SER A 110 6.65 14.84 6.78
N VAL A 111 7.19 13.73 7.28
CA VAL A 111 8.35 13.76 8.20
C VAL A 111 9.67 13.84 7.42
N PHE A 112 9.76 13.20 6.26
CA PHE A 112 10.99 13.13 5.49
C PHE A 112 11.19 14.30 4.54
N LYS A 113 10.11 15.02 4.19
CA LYS A 113 10.19 16.20 3.30
C LYS A 113 11.18 17.26 3.79
N ASP A 114 11.28 17.46 5.10
CA ASP A 114 12.19 18.43 5.71
C ASP A 114 13.62 17.92 5.86
N LEU A 115 13.86 16.65 5.54
CA LEU A 115 15.17 16.03 5.56
C LEU A 115 15.74 15.97 4.14
N LYS A 116 17.06 15.84 4.04
CA LYS A 116 17.72 15.49 2.77
C LYS A 116 17.57 14.00 2.41
N THR A 117 16.57 13.34 2.97
CA THR A 117 16.24 11.94 2.68
C THR A 117 15.61 11.86 1.30
N LYS A 118 16.19 11.08 0.40
CA LYS A 118 15.55 10.76 -0.87
C LYS A 118 14.38 9.82 -0.63
N THR A 119 13.22 10.11 -1.23
CA THR A 119 12.01 9.31 -1.11
C THR A 119 11.66 8.69 -2.44
N ILE A 120 11.47 7.37 -2.47
CA ILE A 120 11.13 6.63 -3.70
C ILE A 120 9.92 5.75 -3.42
N GLY A 121 8.86 5.99 -4.16
CA GLY A 121 7.70 5.09 -4.18
C GLY A 121 7.90 4.00 -5.23
N TYR A 122 7.81 2.73 -4.84
CA TYR A 122 7.89 1.61 -5.75
C TYR A 122 6.51 0.96 -5.91
N GLN A 123 5.92 1.09 -7.10
CA GLN A 123 4.67 0.45 -7.44
C GLN A 123 4.95 -1.01 -7.78
N SER A 124 4.56 -1.93 -6.90
CA SER A 124 4.87 -3.36 -6.97
C SER A 124 3.68 -4.23 -7.34
N SER A 125 2.46 -3.77 -7.05
CA SER A 125 1.23 -4.51 -7.27
C SER A 125 0.54 -4.06 -8.56
N GLY A 126 -0.11 -5.01 -9.24
CA GLY A 126 -0.96 -4.67 -10.38
C GLY A 126 -2.12 -3.78 -9.95
N PHE A 127 -2.46 -2.80 -10.76
CA PHE A 127 -3.65 -1.96 -10.57
C PHE A 127 -4.38 -1.74 -11.91
N SER A 128 -5.62 -1.32 -11.80
CA SER A 128 -6.48 -0.99 -12.95
C SER A 128 -7.10 0.38 -12.75
N TYR A 129 -7.80 0.89 -13.75
CA TYR A 129 -8.55 2.16 -13.69
C TYR A 129 -9.59 2.25 -12.55
N ARG A 130 -9.91 1.13 -11.90
CA ARG A 130 -10.80 1.12 -10.73
C ARG A 130 -10.13 1.56 -9.44
N PHE A 131 -8.80 1.58 -9.40
CA PHE A 131 -8.02 2.01 -8.24
C PHE A 131 -7.71 3.50 -8.34
N LEU A 132 -8.72 4.34 -8.02
CA LEU A 132 -8.67 5.79 -8.20
C LEU A 132 -7.54 6.47 -7.42
N ASN A 133 -7.03 5.85 -6.36
CA ASN A 133 -5.87 6.33 -5.61
C ASN A 133 -4.60 6.45 -6.48
N PHE A 134 -4.48 5.65 -7.55
CA PHE A 134 -3.37 5.77 -8.49
C PHE A 134 -3.55 6.86 -9.55
N PHE A 135 -4.69 7.56 -9.56
CA PHE A 135 -5.00 8.58 -10.56
C PHE A 135 -5.44 9.89 -9.89
N PRO A 136 -4.50 10.56 -9.17
CA PRO A 136 -4.81 11.85 -8.58
C PRO A 136 -5.21 12.87 -9.65
N SER A 137 -6.17 13.73 -9.31
CA SER A 137 -6.57 14.85 -10.15
C SER A 137 -5.53 15.98 -10.08
N GLU A 138 -5.67 16.98 -10.96
CA GLU A 138 -4.83 18.19 -10.89
C GLU A 138 -4.99 18.93 -9.57
N LEU A 139 -6.18 18.93 -8.98
CA LEU A 139 -6.45 19.57 -7.70
C LEU A 139 -5.71 18.89 -6.56
N ASP A 140 -5.56 17.56 -6.64
CA ASP A 140 -4.90 16.76 -5.61
C ASP A 140 -3.41 17.09 -5.47
N ARG A 141 -2.77 17.66 -6.52
CA ARG A 141 -1.36 18.05 -6.50
C ARG A 141 -1.00 18.96 -5.33
N ASN A 142 -1.92 19.79 -4.89
CA ASN A 142 -1.70 20.77 -3.83
C ASN A 142 -1.95 20.20 -2.42
N TYR A 143 -2.61 19.07 -2.32
CA TYR A 143 -3.05 18.50 -1.04
C TYR A 143 -2.32 17.23 -0.65
N PHE A 144 -1.83 16.47 -1.63
CA PHE A 144 -1.09 15.24 -1.38
C PHE A 144 0.42 15.47 -1.36
N LEU A 145 1.09 14.70 -0.51
CA LEU A 145 2.54 14.61 -0.52
C LEU A 145 2.96 13.49 -1.46
N TYR A 146 3.96 13.78 -2.28
CA TYR A 146 4.50 12.81 -3.22
C TYR A 146 5.97 12.52 -2.90
N PRO A 147 6.48 11.32 -3.24
CA PRO A 147 7.91 11.03 -3.17
C PRO A 147 8.69 11.84 -4.22
N ASP A 148 10.01 11.82 -4.15
CA ASP A 148 10.84 12.49 -5.18
C ASP A 148 10.67 11.83 -6.55
N LYS A 149 10.35 10.52 -6.60
CA LYS A 149 9.99 9.80 -7.83
C LYS A 149 9.20 8.54 -7.54
N ILE A 150 8.46 8.08 -8.55
CA ILE A 150 7.77 6.79 -8.56
C ILE A 150 8.50 5.86 -9.54
N LEU A 151 8.82 4.66 -9.08
CA LEU A 151 9.32 3.56 -9.89
C LEU A 151 8.21 2.53 -10.09
N THR A 152 8.06 2.02 -11.30
CA THR A 152 7.02 1.03 -11.64
C THR A 152 7.62 -0.28 -12.09
N VAL A 153 6.85 -1.36 -11.99
CA VAL A 153 7.25 -2.72 -12.38
C VAL A 153 7.32 -2.94 -13.90
N GLY A 154 6.91 -1.97 -14.71
CA GLY A 154 6.94 -2.10 -16.16
C GLY A 154 6.31 -0.91 -16.87
N ASP A 155 6.55 -0.83 -18.20
CA ASP A 155 6.14 0.30 -19.04
C ASP A 155 4.64 0.51 -19.08
N MET A 156 3.85 -0.58 -19.01
CA MET A 156 2.40 -0.48 -18.97
C MET A 156 1.94 0.40 -17.80
N TYR A 157 2.45 0.15 -16.59
CA TYR A 157 2.07 0.93 -15.41
C TYR A 157 2.67 2.34 -15.43
N THR A 158 3.89 2.50 -15.96
CA THR A 158 4.48 3.83 -16.20
C THR A 158 3.58 4.68 -17.10
N ASN A 159 3.13 4.11 -18.21
CA ASN A 159 2.27 4.81 -19.17
C ASN A 159 0.89 5.13 -18.58
N LEU A 160 0.31 4.19 -17.80
CA LEU A 160 -0.94 4.45 -17.10
C LEU A 160 -0.83 5.63 -16.12
N LEU A 161 0.20 5.63 -15.28
CA LEU A 161 0.40 6.71 -14.31
C LEU A 161 0.72 8.05 -14.98
N LYS A 162 1.47 8.05 -16.08
CA LYS A 162 1.81 9.30 -16.83
C LYS A 162 0.61 9.86 -17.57
N ASN A 163 -0.22 9.00 -18.18
CA ASN A 163 -1.30 9.45 -19.05
C ASN A 163 -2.55 9.85 -18.28
N TYR A 164 -2.80 9.24 -17.11
CA TYR A 164 -4.05 9.41 -16.37
C TYR A 164 -3.85 9.90 -14.93
N GLY A 165 -2.65 9.75 -14.36
CA GLY A 165 -2.31 10.28 -13.05
C GLY A 165 -1.58 11.62 -13.20
N HIS A 166 -2.12 12.67 -12.59
CA HIS A 166 -1.51 14.01 -12.66
C HIS A 166 -0.38 14.19 -11.63
N PHE A 167 0.56 13.23 -11.57
CA PHE A 167 1.68 13.29 -10.65
C PHE A 167 2.64 14.43 -11.00
N PRO A 168 2.98 15.31 -10.04
CA PRO A 168 3.91 16.42 -10.28
C PRO A 168 5.39 15.99 -10.24
N ILE A 169 5.65 14.69 -10.17
CA ILE A 169 6.96 14.09 -9.94
C ILE A 169 7.28 13.08 -11.06
N PRO A 170 8.56 12.73 -11.28
CA PRO A 170 8.95 11.74 -12.27
C PRO A 170 8.37 10.35 -11.97
N VAL A 171 7.79 9.74 -13.00
CA VAL A 171 7.36 8.32 -13.00
C VAL A 171 8.23 7.58 -14.01
N GLN A 172 8.91 6.53 -13.58
CA GLN A 172 9.89 5.80 -14.39
C GLN A 172 9.70 4.30 -14.27
N THR A 173 9.86 3.60 -15.39
CA THR A 173 9.96 2.15 -15.37
C THR A 173 11.26 1.74 -14.68
N PHE A 174 11.18 0.71 -13.87
CA PHE A 174 12.32 0.11 -13.20
C PHE A 174 12.33 -1.39 -13.48
N ALA A 175 12.11 -2.24 -12.48
CA ALA A 175 12.13 -3.68 -12.60
C ALA A 175 11.03 -4.31 -11.76
N ALA A 176 10.56 -5.47 -12.20
CA ALA A 176 9.62 -6.29 -11.45
C ALA A 176 10.35 -7.08 -10.36
N LEU A 177 10.76 -6.42 -9.28
CA LEU A 177 11.54 -7.03 -8.17
C LEU A 177 10.83 -8.24 -7.52
N ARG A 178 9.54 -8.37 -7.76
CA ARG A 178 8.71 -9.48 -7.25
C ARG A 178 9.06 -10.83 -7.91
N PHE A 179 9.60 -10.79 -9.11
CA PHE A 179 9.93 -11.97 -9.89
C PHE A 179 11.46 -12.14 -9.87
N ASN A 180 11.96 -12.82 -8.85
CA ASN A 180 13.35 -13.29 -8.83
C ASN A 180 13.45 -14.47 -9.80
N TYR A 181 13.71 -14.18 -11.07
CA TYR A 181 14.13 -15.24 -11.98
C TYR A 181 15.58 -15.60 -11.63
N PRO A 182 15.89 -16.88 -11.45
CA PRO A 182 17.28 -17.28 -11.21
C PRO A 182 18.11 -16.84 -12.41
N MET A 183 19.15 -16.06 -12.14
CA MET A 183 20.17 -15.71 -13.13
C MET A 183 21.29 -16.73 -13.01
N ILE A 184 21.58 -17.47 -14.06
CA ILE A 184 22.78 -18.30 -14.16
C ILE A 184 23.65 -17.68 -15.24
N ASN A 185 24.91 -17.37 -14.89
CA ASN A 185 25.91 -16.74 -15.78
C ASN A 185 25.45 -15.39 -16.40
N GLY A 186 24.60 -14.62 -15.70
CA GLY A 186 24.12 -13.33 -16.22
C GLY A 186 22.92 -13.42 -17.17
N GLU A 187 22.44 -14.61 -17.48
CA GLU A 187 21.24 -14.83 -18.28
C GLU A 187 20.05 -15.27 -17.42
N TYR A 188 18.88 -14.74 -17.73
CA TYR A 188 17.64 -15.17 -17.09
C TYR A 188 17.25 -16.55 -17.61
N ILE A 189 17.23 -17.53 -16.72
CA ILE A 189 16.67 -18.84 -17.05
C ILE A 189 15.15 -18.69 -16.94
N ILE A 190 14.53 -18.42 -18.06
CA ILE A 190 13.10 -18.64 -18.23
C ILE A 190 12.98 -20.10 -18.68
N GLU A 191 12.85 -21.02 -17.71
CA GLU A 191 12.31 -22.32 -18.06
C GLU A 191 10.93 -22.08 -18.65
N LYS A 192 10.85 -22.14 -19.96
CA LYS A 192 9.53 -22.21 -20.61
C LYS A 192 8.94 -23.54 -20.16
N PRO A 193 7.89 -23.53 -19.31
CA PRO A 193 7.24 -24.79 -19.03
C PRO A 193 6.85 -25.38 -20.36
N VAL A 194 7.26 -26.62 -20.59
CA VAL A 194 6.72 -27.43 -21.71
C VAL A 194 5.24 -27.59 -21.39
N LEU A 195 4.45 -26.64 -21.86
CA LEU A 195 3.00 -26.68 -21.72
C LEU A 195 2.53 -27.77 -22.67
N ASP A 196 2.41 -28.97 -22.14
CA ASP A 196 1.49 -29.94 -22.70
C ASP A 196 0.07 -29.37 -22.52
N ILE A 197 -0.38 -28.66 -23.56
CA ILE A 197 -1.63 -27.88 -23.51
C ILE A 197 -2.86 -28.83 -23.67
N HIS A 198 -2.64 -30.09 -23.92
CA HIS A 198 -3.73 -31.03 -24.08
C HIS A 198 -4.28 -31.41 -22.70
N ASN A 199 -5.54 -31.07 -22.47
CA ASN A 199 -6.35 -31.45 -21.31
C ASN A 199 -5.98 -30.78 -19.95
N ARG A 200 -5.41 -29.57 -19.95
CA ARG A 200 -5.16 -28.80 -18.72
C ARG A 200 -5.93 -27.50 -18.73
N LEU A 201 -6.71 -27.26 -17.67
CA LEU A 201 -7.38 -26.00 -17.40
C LEU A 201 -6.63 -25.25 -16.28
N LEU A 202 -6.10 -24.05 -16.59
CA LEU A 202 -5.60 -23.14 -15.57
C LEU A 202 -6.68 -22.12 -15.24
N TYR A 203 -7.16 -22.16 -14.03
CA TYR A 203 -8.10 -21.18 -13.51
C TYR A 203 -7.46 -20.34 -12.40
N ALA A 204 -7.38 -19.02 -12.61
CA ALA A 204 -6.91 -18.07 -11.60
C ALA A 204 -8.06 -17.69 -10.68
N PHE A 205 -8.06 -18.23 -9.46
CA PHE A 205 -9.09 -17.94 -8.48
C PHE A 205 -9.01 -16.49 -7.97
N PRO A 206 -10.16 -15.81 -7.83
CA PRO A 206 -10.21 -14.52 -7.15
C PRO A 206 -9.88 -14.68 -5.66
N SER A 207 -9.42 -13.60 -5.01
CA SER A 207 -8.97 -13.63 -3.62
C SER A 207 -10.06 -13.89 -2.57
N HIS A 208 -11.33 -13.91 -2.97
CA HIS A 208 -12.47 -14.05 -2.05
C HIS A 208 -12.95 -15.50 -1.95
N PHE A 209 -12.81 -16.08 -0.76
CA PHE A 209 -13.14 -17.48 -0.47
C PHE A 209 -14.55 -17.90 -0.87
N TYR A 210 -15.54 -17.03 -0.77
CA TYR A 210 -16.93 -17.34 -1.13
C TYR A 210 -17.13 -17.63 -2.62
N GLN A 211 -16.27 -17.09 -3.47
CA GLN A 211 -16.34 -17.29 -4.91
C GLN A 211 -15.75 -18.64 -5.33
N TYR A 212 -14.84 -19.20 -4.53
CA TYR A 212 -14.24 -20.51 -4.83
C TYR A 212 -15.25 -21.64 -4.92
N LYS A 213 -16.16 -21.72 -3.92
CA LYS A 213 -17.15 -22.81 -3.86
C LYS A 213 -18.01 -22.86 -5.11
N LYS A 214 -18.47 -21.69 -5.59
CA LYS A 214 -19.29 -21.60 -6.79
C LYS A 214 -18.50 -22.01 -8.02
N VAL A 215 -17.31 -21.44 -8.20
CA VAL A 215 -16.47 -21.71 -9.38
C VAL A 215 -16.02 -23.17 -9.43
N VAL A 216 -15.60 -23.76 -8.30
CA VAL A 216 -15.22 -25.17 -8.26
C VAL A 216 -16.41 -26.06 -8.62
N LYS A 217 -17.62 -25.74 -8.12
CA LYS A 217 -18.84 -26.46 -8.48
C LYS A 217 -19.12 -26.34 -9.98
N ASP A 218 -19.11 -25.13 -10.53
CA ASP A 218 -19.35 -24.88 -11.95
C ASP A 218 -18.30 -25.61 -12.84
N LEU A 219 -17.03 -25.68 -12.42
CA LEU A 219 -15.99 -26.42 -13.12
C LEU A 219 -16.23 -27.94 -13.05
N ILE A 220 -16.65 -28.48 -11.91
CA ILE A 220 -17.00 -29.89 -11.79
C ILE A 220 -18.22 -30.23 -12.63
N ASP A 221 -19.24 -29.36 -12.65
CA ASP A 221 -20.46 -29.56 -13.44
C ASP A 221 -20.17 -29.53 -14.96
N ILE A 222 -19.21 -28.71 -15.40
CA ILE A 222 -18.84 -28.56 -16.82
C ILE A 222 -17.89 -29.69 -17.28
N PHE A 223 -16.89 -30.02 -16.45
CA PHE A 223 -15.77 -30.88 -16.86
C PHE A 223 -15.74 -32.24 -16.13
N GLY A 224 -16.48 -32.39 -15.02
CA GLY A 224 -16.43 -33.61 -14.20
C GLY A 224 -17.02 -34.87 -14.84
N ASN A 225 -17.74 -34.74 -15.98
CA ASN A 225 -18.34 -35.80 -16.70
C ASN A 225 -17.67 -36.08 -18.07
N THR A 226 -16.52 -35.47 -18.34
CA THR A 226 -15.73 -35.78 -19.52
C THR A 226 -14.73 -36.88 -19.18
N GLU A 227 -15.06 -38.13 -19.54
CA GLU A 227 -14.13 -39.24 -19.59
C GLU A 227 -13.06 -39.04 -20.69
#